data_382e1b4a131ff6f8718d36b9b019d7d6
#
_entry.id   382e1b4a131ff6f8718d36b9b019d7d6
#
_cell.length_a   1.000
_cell.length_b   1.000
_cell.length_c   1.000
_cell.angle_alpha   90.00
_cell.angle_beta   90.00
_cell.angle_gamma   90.00
#
_symmetry.space_group_name_H-M   'P 1'
#
loop_
_entity.id
_entity.type
_entity.pdbx_description
1 polymer ?
#
loop_
_entity_poly.entity_id
_entity_poly.type
_entity_poly.pdbx_seq_one_letter_code
_entity_poly.pdbx_strand_id
1 'polypeptide(L)'
;MAWERFWNGGFLLGMRFIACMVLLSGRASFVLGEEGVRGVKAENWVQWRGPTADGIASPTANPPLQWDSKTNIAWVADLPGQGTSTPIIWDDQVFVLSAEKTSRKSLTPVENDERAKTVPDEFFHRFLVTSIDRVTGKMRWQKLATEQVPHEGRHMTNTYAAGSPTTDGERLYVSFGSRGIFCYTLTGDLLWQVDLGDMRTRFGWGEAVTPVLAGDLLIVNWDQEEGSFIIALDKRTGKTVWKVDRPEEVTSWNTPLVTTHDGKQMVIVNGTGSAKAYDVQTGEQIWACGGQTTNAIPSPIRFEDTAICMSGYRAACAVAVPLGSHGDITGKSLVRWQVAQGTPYVPSPIISRNRLFFTAGNTDVLSCIDARTGKTLFERKRVTGVGSLYASPMIANGHLYFAGREGTTVVLKDNESLDVVAVNALD
;
A
#
# COMPACT_ATOMS: atom_id res chain seq x y z
N MET A 1 28.00 18.72 18.07
CA MET A 1 27.95 20.14 17.67
C MET A 1 28.53 20.27 16.28
N ALA A 2 27.72 20.30 15.25
CA ALA A 2 27.91 20.78 13.86
C ALA A 2 26.98 20.05 12.90
N TRP A 3 25.66 20.33 12.99
CA TRP A 3 24.66 19.92 11.96
C TRP A 3 23.44 20.84 11.99
N GLU A 4 23.68 22.11 12.23
CA GLU A 4 22.66 23.17 12.11
C GLU A 4 23.19 24.23 11.16
N ARG A 5 22.95 24.08 9.88
CA ARG A 5 22.86 25.15 8.87
C ARG A 5 22.70 24.50 7.49
N PHE A 6 21.45 24.43 7.04
CA PHE A 6 21.01 24.48 5.64
C PHE A 6 19.57 23.96 5.61
N TRP A 7 18.63 24.90 5.57
CA TRP A 7 17.29 24.74 5.00
C TRP A 7 16.39 25.87 5.50
N ASN A 8 16.66 27.09 4.98
CA ASN A 8 15.64 28.13 4.87
C ASN A 8 15.45 28.39 3.38
N GLY A 9 14.47 27.71 2.80
CA GLY A 9 14.02 27.94 1.45
C GLY A 9 12.65 27.32 1.32
N GLY A 10 11.59 28.12 1.56
CA GLY A 10 10.21 27.67 1.35
C GLY A 10 9.98 27.45 -0.15
N PHE A 11 9.89 26.20 -0.56
CA PHE A 11 9.33 25.82 -1.85
C PHE A 11 7.94 25.24 -1.62
N LEU A 12 6.92 26.00 -2.00
CA LEU A 12 5.58 25.50 -2.28
C LEU A 12 5.67 24.64 -3.57
N LEU A 13 6.06 23.39 -3.44
CA LEU A 13 5.94 22.40 -4.51
C LEU A 13 4.57 21.77 -4.44
N GLY A 14 3.67 22.18 -5.31
CA GLY A 14 2.49 21.41 -5.65
C GLY A 14 2.90 20.01 -6.12
N MET A 15 2.22 19.00 -5.65
CA MET A 15 2.50 17.61 -6.03
C MET A 15 2.10 17.40 -7.49
N ARG A 16 3.07 17.18 -8.37
CA ARG A 16 2.82 16.81 -9.77
C ARG A 16 2.70 15.28 -9.83
N PHE A 17 1.53 14.80 -10.19
CA PHE A 17 1.33 13.40 -10.54
C PHE A 17 1.60 13.22 -12.03
N ILE A 18 2.59 12.41 -12.35
CA ILE A 18 2.90 12.02 -13.73
C ILE A 18 2.36 10.61 -13.92
N ALA A 19 1.32 10.49 -14.73
CA ALA A 19 0.78 9.18 -15.11
C ALA A 19 1.47 8.74 -16.41
N CYS A 20 2.28 7.69 -16.30
CA CYS A 20 2.79 6.98 -17.47
C CYS A 20 1.66 6.10 -18.01
N MET A 21 1.08 6.49 -19.15
CA MET A 21 -0.11 5.85 -19.69
C MET A 21 0.24 4.72 -20.66
N VAL A 22 -0.32 3.57 -20.39
CA VAL A 22 -0.33 2.42 -21.32
C VAL A 22 -1.51 2.56 -22.28
N LEU A 23 -1.25 2.83 -23.55
CA LEU A 23 -2.23 2.70 -24.62
C LEU A 23 -2.36 1.21 -24.97
N LEU A 24 -3.47 0.59 -24.60
CA LEU A 24 -3.81 -0.79 -24.99
C LEU A 24 -4.88 -0.76 -26.08
N SER A 25 -4.46 -1.10 -27.28
CA SER A 25 -5.35 -1.60 -28.33
C SER A 25 -5.19 -3.12 -28.38
N GLY A 26 -6.17 -3.89 -27.87
CA GLY A 26 -6.14 -5.34 -27.91
C GLY A 26 -7.49 -5.96 -27.66
N ARG A 27 -7.92 -6.83 -28.58
CA ARG A 27 -9.17 -7.59 -28.52
C ARG A 27 -9.12 -8.63 -27.39
N ALA A 28 -10.22 -8.75 -26.65
CA ALA A 28 -10.40 -9.68 -25.55
C ALA A 28 -10.32 -11.15 -26.00
N SER A 29 -9.52 -11.93 -25.29
CA SER A 29 -9.61 -13.40 -25.27
C SER A 29 -9.70 -13.84 -23.81
N PHE A 30 -10.76 -14.59 -23.49
CA PHE A 30 -11.01 -15.13 -22.16
C PHE A 30 -10.08 -16.33 -21.88
N VAL A 31 -9.34 -16.28 -20.79
CA VAL A 31 -8.74 -17.46 -20.14
C VAL A 31 -9.11 -17.42 -18.68
N LEU A 32 -9.80 -18.45 -18.23
CA LEU A 32 -10.20 -18.66 -16.83
C LEU A 32 -8.97 -19.04 -15.98
N GLY A 33 -8.71 -18.28 -14.92
CA GLY A 33 -7.72 -18.62 -13.90
C GLY A 33 -7.84 -17.74 -12.69
N GLU A 34 -8.32 -18.32 -11.59
CA GLU A 34 -8.32 -17.86 -10.19
C GLU A 34 -9.08 -16.57 -9.84
N GLU A 35 -9.90 -16.69 -8.79
CA GLU A 35 -10.90 -15.71 -8.32
C GLU A 35 -10.30 -14.37 -7.86
N GLY A 36 -9.98 -13.51 -8.81
CA GLY A 36 -9.96 -12.07 -8.64
C GLY A 36 -11.40 -11.52 -8.63
N VAL A 37 -11.61 -10.30 -8.20
CA VAL A 37 -12.91 -9.60 -8.22
C VAL A 37 -13.63 -9.89 -9.54
N ARG A 38 -14.77 -10.57 -9.50
CA ARG A 38 -15.50 -11.01 -10.70
C ARG A 38 -15.80 -9.81 -11.59
N GLY A 39 -15.36 -9.85 -12.84
CA GLY A 39 -15.65 -8.86 -13.86
C GLY A 39 -14.62 -7.73 -14.02
N VAL A 40 -13.49 -7.76 -13.31
CA VAL A 40 -12.43 -6.76 -13.50
C VAL A 40 -11.80 -6.95 -14.86
N LYS A 41 -11.86 -5.90 -15.71
CA LYS A 41 -11.13 -5.90 -16.98
C LYS A 41 -9.61 -5.94 -16.68
N ALA A 42 -8.86 -6.66 -17.50
CA ALA A 42 -7.41 -6.81 -17.35
C ALA A 42 -6.60 -5.48 -17.30
N GLU A 43 -7.25 -4.39 -17.66
CA GLU A 43 -6.68 -3.04 -17.74
C GLU A 43 -6.89 -2.20 -16.47
N ASN A 44 -7.64 -2.73 -15.48
CA ASN A 44 -7.96 -2.02 -14.25
C ASN A 44 -6.92 -2.29 -13.16
N TRP A 45 -6.69 -1.28 -12.31
CA TRP A 45 -5.83 -1.35 -11.13
C TRP A 45 -6.65 -0.95 -9.90
N VAL A 46 -7.48 -1.89 -9.42
CA VAL A 46 -8.64 -1.63 -8.54
C VAL A 46 -8.31 -1.32 -7.08
N GLN A 47 -7.09 -1.58 -6.67
CA GLN A 47 -6.62 -1.39 -5.30
C GLN A 47 -5.09 -1.23 -5.28
N TRP A 48 -4.55 -0.93 -4.11
CA TRP A 48 -3.09 -0.96 -3.91
C TRP A 48 -2.52 -2.32 -4.28
N ARG A 49 -1.43 -2.34 -5.07
CA ARG A 49 -0.81 -3.52 -5.69
C ARG A 49 -1.68 -4.28 -6.72
N GLY A 50 -2.70 -3.61 -7.28
CA GLY A 50 -3.46 -4.13 -8.41
C GLY A 50 -4.52 -5.17 -8.05
N PRO A 51 -5.14 -5.79 -9.05
CA PRO A 51 -6.31 -6.65 -8.85
C PRO A 51 -6.04 -7.89 -8.00
N THR A 52 -4.82 -8.38 -7.99
CA THR A 52 -4.38 -9.56 -7.24
C THR A 52 -3.60 -9.22 -5.96
N ALA A 53 -3.44 -7.92 -5.64
CA ALA A 53 -2.70 -7.40 -4.49
C ALA A 53 -1.21 -7.83 -4.41
N ASP A 54 -0.63 -8.24 -5.53
CA ASP A 54 0.75 -8.76 -5.62
C ASP A 54 1.73 -7.86 -6.38
N GLY A 55 1.22 -6.77 -7.02
CA GLY A 55 2.03 -5.84 -7.80
C GLY A 55 2.28 -6.31 -9.25
N ILE A 56 1.58 -7.36 -9.69
CA ILE A 56 1.73 -7.90 -11.04
C ILE A 56 0.63 -7.33 -11.94
N ALA A 57 1.04 -6.72 -13.04
CA ALA A 57 0.11 -6.21 -14.04
C ALA A 57 -0.45 -7.37 -14.90
N SER A 58 -1.57 -7.08 -15.57
CA SER A 58 -2.15 -8.02 -16.54
C SER A 58 -1.08 -8.57 -17.50
N PRO A 59 -1.16 -9.83 -17.91
CA PRO A 59 -0.27 -10.41 -18.93
C PRO A 59 -0.29 -9.66 -20.27
N THR A 60 -1.36 -8.89 -20.54
CA THR A 60 -1.49 -8.05 -21.75
C THR A 60 -0.96 -6.62 -21.55
N ALA A 61 -0.57 -6.25 -20.33
CA ALA A 61 -0.03 -4.94 -20.06
C ALA A 61 1.34 -4.75 -20.73
N ASN A 62 1.50 -3.64 -21.43
CA ASN A 62 2.73 -3.30 -22.11
C ASN A 62 3.10 -1.83 -21.83
N PRO A 63 3.51 -1.49 -20.59
CA PRO A 63 3.93 -0.15 -20.27
C PRO A 63 5.21 0.23 -21.01
N PRO A 64 5.46 1.53 -21.26
CA PRO A 64 6.71 1.97 -21.84
C PRO A 64 7.88 1.58 -20.95
N LEU A 65 9.00 1.22 -21.56
CA LEU A 65 10.24 0.91 -20.85
C LEU A 65 11.06 2.17 -20.60
N GLN A 66 10.91 3.17 -21.47
CA GLN A 66 11.65 4.44 -21.41
C GLN A 66 10.68 5.60 -21.42
N TRP A 67 10.91 6.57 -20.55
CA TRP A 67 10.20 7.86 -20.50
C TRP A 67 11.08 8.92 -19.84
N ASP A 68 10.77 10.15 -20.14
CA ASP A 68 11.27 11.36 -19.50
C ASP A 68 10.17 12.43 -19.50
N SER A 69 10.45 13.65 -19.08
CA SER A 69 9.45 14.74 -19.03
C SER A 69 8.83 15.11 -20.40
N LYS A 70 9.32 14.57 -21.51
CA LYS A 70 8.88 14.86 -22.89
C LYS A 70 8.48 13.62 -23.69
N THR A 71 8.95 12.45 -23.27
CA THR A 71 8.81 11.19 -24.00
C THR A 71 7.93 10.23 -23.23
N ASN A 72 6.93 9.63 -23.90
CA ASN A 72 6.01 8.66 -23.32
C ASN A 72 5.23 9.16 -22.09
N ILE A 73 5.02 10.48 -21.98
CA ILE A 73 4.10 11.10 -21.03
C ILE A 73 2.85 11.51 -21.79
N ALA A 74 1.70 10.93 -21.44
CA ALA A 74 0.43 11.26 -22.05
C ALA A 74 -0.12 12.60 -21.53
N TRP A 75 -0.01 12.83 -20.23
CA TRP A 75 -0.46 14.04 -19.55
C TRP A 75 0.15 14.17 -18.15
N VAL A 76 0.08 15.38 -17.62
CA VAL A 76 0.40 15.70 -16.23
C VAL A 76 -0.80 16.44 -15.65
N ALA A 77 -1.22 16.04 -14.45
CA ALA A 77 -2.29 16.69 -13.72
C ALA A 77 -1.76 17.26 -12.40
N ASP A 78 -2.03 18.53 -12.16
CA ASP A 78 -1.73 19.18 -10.88
C ASP A 78 -2.86 18.88 -9.89
N LEU A 79 -2.51 18.44 -8.69
CA LEU A 79 -3.44 18.13 -7.62
C LEU A 79 -3.19 19.02 -6.41
N PRO A 80 -4.25 19.49 -5.74
CA PRO A 80 -4.09 20.28 -4.52
C PRO A 80 -3.56 19.41 -3.38
N GLY A 81 -2.66 19.98 -2.59
CA GLY A 81 -2.13 19.35 -1.39
C GLY A 81 -1.09 18.25 -1.63
N GLN A 82 -1.03 17.29 -0.72
CA GLN A 82 -0.07 16.19 -0.72
C GLN A 82 -0.78 14.86 -0.49
N GLY A 83 -0.29 13.79 -1.12
CA GLY A 83 -0.73 12.42 -0.91
C GLY A 83 0.38 11.44 -1.27
N THR A 84 0.49 10.35 -0.52
CA THR A 84 1.38 9.21 -0.82
C THR A 84 0.60 7.95 -1.14
N SER A 85 -0.73 8.09 -1.28
CA SER A 85 -1.60 7.01 -1.72
C SER A 85 -1.26 6.56 -3.15
N THR A 86 -1.37 5.27 -3.42
CA THR A 86 -1.26 4.76 -4.79
C THR A 86 -2.54 5.10 -5.55
N PRO A 87 -2.45 5.73 -6.72
CA PRO A 87 -3.61 5.90 -7.61
C PRO A 87 -4.18 4.56 -8.02
N ILE A 88 -5.52 4.46 -8.11
CA ILE A 88 -6.18 3.28 -8.67
C ILE A 88 -6.88 3.63 -9.98
N ILE A 89 -7.13 2.62 -10.79
CA ILE A 89 -7.70 2.78 -12.12
C ILE A 89 -8.92 1.88 -12.26
N TRP A 90 -10.02 2.47 -12.68
CA TRP A 90 -11.21 1.76 -13.13
C TRP A 90 -11.71 2.33 -14.45
N ASP A 91 -11.73 1.49 -15.49
CA ASP A 91 -12.08 1.87 -16.86
C ASP A 91 -11.31 3.12 -17.35
N ASP A 92 -11.99 4.23 -17.50
CA ASP A 92 -11.46 5.50 -17.98
C ASP A 92 -11.22 6.53 -16.84
N GLN A 93 -11.20 6.10 -15.58
CA GLN A 93 -10.99 6.95 -14.43
C GLN A 93 -9.73 6.56 -13.65
N VAL A 94 -9.01 7.56 -13.17
CA VAL A 94 -7.93 7.43 -12.18
C VAL A 94 -8.38 8.12 -10.91
N PHE A 95 -8.35 7.42 -9.78
CA PHE A 95 -8.71 7.97 -8.47
C PHE A 95 -7.48 8.21 -7.64
N VAL A 96 -7.40 9.42 -7.05
CA VAL A 96 -6.27 9.88 -6.25
C VAL A 96 -6.76 10.55 -4.98
N LEU A 97 -6.03 10.38 -3.88
CA LEU A 97 -6.30 11.04 -2.61
C LEU A 97 -5.23 12.09 -2.31
N SER A 98 -5.65 13.21 -1.76
CA SER A 98 -4.73 14.25 -1.28
C SER A 98 -5.28 14.98 -0.03
N ALA A 99 -4.37 15.58 0.74
CA ALA A 99 -4.69 16.45 1.86
C ALA A 99 -4.06 17.82 1.62
N GLU A 100 -4.89 18.83 1.50
CA GLU A 100 -4.49 20.22 1.22
C GLU A 100 -4.54 21.05 2.51
N LYS A 101 -3.40 21.58 2.92
CA LYS A 101 -3.33 22.50 4.06
C LYS A 101 -4.00 23.83 3.71
N THR A 102 -4.92 24.29 4.58
CA THR A 102 -5.58 25.58 4.43
C THR A 102 -4.82 26.68 5.18
N SER A 103 -5.25 27.93 5.00
CA SER A 103 -4.78 29.06 5.81
C SER A 103 -5.50 29.17 7.17
N ARG A 104 -6.54 28.36 7.41
CA ARG A 104 -7.36 28.39 8.64
C ARG A 104 -6.65 27.63 9.75
N LYS A 105 -6.26 28.35 10.81
CA LYS A 105 -5.66 27.76 12.00
C LYS A 105 -6.75 27.33 12.99
N SER A 106 -6.53 26.24 13.70
CA SER A 106 -7.37 25.83 14.84
C SER A 106 -7.26 26.84 15.97
N LEU A 107 -8.37 27.12 16.61
CA LEU A 107 -8.41 27.93 17.86
C LEU A 107 -8.08 27.06 19.08
N THR A 108 -8.23 25.74 18.95
CA THR A 108 -7.90 24.79 20.02
C THR A 108 -6.56 24.14 19.67
N PRO A 109 -5.56 24.15 20.54
CA PRO A 109 -4.32 23.44 20.34
C PRO A 109 -4.60 21.95 20.15
N VAL A 110 -3.86 21.31 19.23
CA VAL A 110 -3.88 19.86 19.11
C VAL A 110 -2.99 19.30 20.21
N GLU A 111 -3.58 18.48 21.07
CA GLU A 111 -2.80 17.78 22.09
C GLU A 111 -1.84 16.81 21.42
N ASN A 112 -0.57 16.87 21.81
CA ASN A 112 0.45 15.97 21.32
C ASN A 112 0.72 14.89 22.37
N ASP A 113 0.86 13.63 21.91
CA ASP A 113 1.29 12.55 22.78
C ASP A 113 2.74 12.81 23.25
N GLU A 114 3.02 12.65 24.55
CA GLU A 114 4.36 12.84 25.12
C GLU A 114 5.43 11.94 24.46
N ARG A 115 5.01 10.81 23.91
CA ARG A 115 5.87 9.86 23.19
C ARG A 115 6.09 10.25 21.73
N ALA A 116 5.33 11.23 21.21
CA ALA A 116 5.44 11.64 19.81
C ALA A 116 6.78 12.33 19.54
N LYS A 117 7.35 12.04 18.38
CA LYS A 117 8.56 12.69 17.84
C LYS A 117 8.25 13.65 16.72
N THR A 118 6.97 13.85 16.45
CA THR A 118 6.44 14.78 15.45
C THR A 118 5.51 15.78 16.14
N VAL A 119 5.26 16.88 15.46
CA VAL A 119 4.37 17.90 15.95
C VAL A 119 3.11 17.90 15.06
N PRO A 120 1.89 17.86 15.64
CA PRO A 120 0.68 17.99 14.88
C PRO A 120 0.61 19.32 14.13
N ASP A 121 0.03 19.31 12.93
CA ASP A 121 -0.26 20.56 12.23
C ASP A 121 -1.48 21.24 12.87
N GLU A 122 -1.37 22.52 13.17
CA GLU A 122 -2.44 23.31 13.79
C GLU A 122 -3.44 23.87 12.76
N PHE A 123 -3.21 23.66 11.47
CA PHE A 123 -4.06 24.16 10.40
C PHE A 123 -5.07 23.08 9.96
N PHE A 124 -6.24 23.55 9.55
CA PHE A 124 -7.20 22.67 8.89
C PHE A 124 -6.64 22.16 7.57
N HIS A 125 -6.91 20.90 7.29
CA HIS A 125 -6.63 20.24 6.02
C HIS A 125 -7.92 19.85 5.34
N ARG A 126 -7.99 20.08 4.04
CA ARG A 126 -9.05 19.57 3.16
C ARG A 126 -8.63 18.20 2.64
N PHE A 127 -9.37 17.18 3.00
CA PHE A 127 -9.14 15.80 2.56
C PHE A 127 -9.94 15.58 1.29
N LEU A 128 -9.25 15.35 0.18
CA LEU A 128 -9.81 15.41 -1.15
C LEU A 128 -9.74 14.06 -1.85
N VAL A 129 -10.85 13.71 -2.51
CA VAL A 129 -10.94 12.57 -3.44
C VAL A 129 -11.08 13.14 -4.84
N THR A 130 -10.17 12.78 -5.73
CA THR A 130 -10.14 13.31 -7.11
C THR A 130 -10.25 12.18 -8.10
N SER A 131 -11.16 12.33 -9.07
CA SER A 131 -11.24 11.49 -10.26
C SER A 131 -10.71 12.25 -11.46
N ILE A 132 -9.82 11.60 -12.19
CA ILE A 132 -9.17 12.14 -13.39
C ILE A 132 -9.55 11.26 -14.57
N ASP A 133 -9.82 11.86 -15.70
CA ASP A 133 -9.99 11.15 -16.96
C ASP A 133 -8.67 10.53 -17.40
N ARG A 134 -8.66 9.22 -17.52
CA ARG A 134 -7.45 8.44 -17.82
C ARG A 134 -6.82 8.79 -19.16
N VAL A 135 -7.62 9.20 -20.15
CA VAL A 135 -7.16 9.49 -21.51
C VAL A 135 -6.60 10.90 -21.61
N THR A 136 -7.28 11.85 -20.99
CA THR A 136 -7.01 13.28 -21.18
C THR A 136 -6.26 13.94 -20.03
N GLY A 137 -6.18 13.30 -18.85
CA GLY A 137 -5.63 13.90 -17.64
C GLY A 137 -6.50 15.00 -17.02
N LYS A 138 -7.70 15.24 -17.55
CA LYS A 138 -8.60 16.26 -17.03
C LYS A 138 -9.32 15.76 -15.78
N MET A 139 -9.44 16.63 -14.79
CA MET A 139 -10.28 16.35 -13.63
C MET A 139 -11.73 16.14 -14.06
N ARG A 140 -12.32 14.98 -13.72
CA ARG A 140 -13.76 14.70 -13.91
C ARG A 140 -14.56 15.25 -12.76
N TRP A 141 -14.10 15.00 -11.55
CA TRP A 141 -14.68 15.54 -10.33
C TRP A 141 -13.65 15.55 -9.20
N GLN A 142 -13.88 16.40 -8.24
CA GLN A 142 -13.18 16.43 -6.97
C GLN A 142 -14.19 16.61 -5.85
N LYS A 143 -14.05 15.80 -4.79
CA LYS A 143 -14.92 15.87 -3.62
C LYS A 143 -14.11 16.17 -2.38
N LEU A 144 -14.64 17.07 -1.56
CA LEU A 144 -14.19 17.27 -0.20
C LEU A 144 -14.80 16.17 0.66
N ALA A 145 -13.98 15.23 1.14
CA ALA A 145 -14.42 14.20 2.08
C ALA A 145 -14.68 14.82 3.45
N THR A 146 -13.71 15.56 3.97
CA THR A 146 -13.82 16.31 5.23
C THR A 146 -12.80 17.44 5.26
N GLU A 147 -13.02 18.43 6.13
CA GLU A 147 -12.06 19.49 6.45
C GLU A 147 -11.85 19.52 7.96
N GLN A 148 -10.70 19.06 8.41
CA GLN A 148 -10.39 18.91 9.82
C GLN A 148 -8.90 19.20 10.10
N VAL A 149 -8.60 19.47 11.36
CA VAL A 149 -7.22 19.52 11.85
C VAL A 149 -6.73 18.10 12.08
N PRO A 150 -5.52 17.71 11.61
CA PRO A 150 -4.94 16.42 11.96
C PRO A 150 -4.78 16.26 13.47
N HIS A 151 -5.14 15.10 14.02
CA HIS A 151 -5.07 14.87 15.48
C HIS A 151 -3.65 14.54 15.97
N GLU A 152 -2.78 14.08 15.07
CA GLU A 152 -1.37 13.85 15.38
C GLU A 152 -0.46 14.37 14.26
N GLY A 153 0.84 14.39 14.51
CA GLY A 153 1.85 14.71 13.51
C GLY A 153 1.99 13.62 12.44
N ARG A 154 3.03 13.75 11.62
CA ARG A 154 3.39 12.75 10.64
C ARG A 154 4.91 12.71 10.44
N HIS A 155 5.45 11.56 10.08
CA HIS A 155 6.83 11.45 9.64
C HIS A 155 7.05 12.32 8.39
N MET A 156 8.24 12.92 8.24
CA MET A 156 8.56 13.78 7.10
C MET A 156 8.42 13.09 5.71
N THR A 157 8.39 11.78 5.68
CA THR A 157 8.17 10.97 4.46
C THR A 157 6.73 10.50 4.29
N ASN A 158 5.84 10.84 5.22
CA ASN A 158 4.42 10.50 5.19
C ASN A 158 3.56 11.73 4.85
N THR A 159 2.30 11.50 4.48
CA THR A 159 1.28 12.54 4.26
C THR A 159 0.01 12.19 5.02
N TYR A 160 -0.92 13.15 5.16
CA TYR A 160 -2.24 12.90 5.73
C TYR A 160 -3.23 12.20 4.76
N ALA A 161 -2.75 11.80 3.57
CA ALA A 161 -3.47 11.03 2.58
C ALA A 161 -2.59 9.89 2.07
N ALA A 162 -2.24 8.94 2.96
CA ALA A 162 -1.35 7.83 2.64
C ALA A 162 -2.09 6.52 2.36
N GLY A 163 -3.29 6.32 2.89
CA GLY A 163 -4.14 5.18 2.56
C GLY A 163 -4.53 5.19 1.09
N SER A 164 -4.46 4.06 0.41
CA SER A 164 -4.84 3.96 -1.00
C SER A 164 -6.34 3.66 -1.15
N PRO A 165 -7.01 4.21 -2.17
CA PRO A 165 -8.39 3.87 -2.45
C PRO A 165 -8.53 2.43 -2.95
N THR A 166 -9.75 1.88 -2.88
CA THR A 166 -10.11 0.60 -3.50
C THR A 166 -11.50 0.69 -4.13
N THR A 167 -11.76 -0.12 -5.17
CA THR A 167 -13.04 -0.14 -5.87
C THR A 167 -13.45 -1.55 -6.26
N ASP A 168 -14.76 -1.83 -6.23
CA ASP A 168 -15.38 -3.03 -6.80
C ASP A 168 -15.98 -2.78 -8.19
N GLY A 169 -15.81 -1.56 -8.73
CA GLY A 169 -16.38 -1.13 -9.99
C GLY A 169 -17.80 -0.57 -9.90
N GLU A 170 -18.44 -0.65 -8.73
CA GLU A 170 -19.71 0.02 -8.42
C GLU A 170 -19.49 1.19 -7.45
N ARG A 171 -18.58 1.02 -6.52
CA ARG A 171 -18.28 1.97 -5.45
C ARG A 171 -16.79 2.20 -5.31
N LEU A 172 -16.46 3.37 -4.84
CA LEU A 172 -15.10 3.80 -4.46
C LEU A 172 -15.03 3.93 -2.94
N TYR A 173 -14.11 3.19 -2.33
CA TYR A 173 -13.85 3.24 -0.89
C TYR A 173 -12.52 3.93 -0.65
N VAL A 174 -12.53 4.92 0.23
CA VAL A 174 -11.35 5.72 0.57
C VAL A 174 -11.19 5.86 2.08
N SER A 175 -9.96 5.91 2.54
CA SER A 175 -9.64 6.10 3.96
C SER A 175 -8.67 7.26 4.13
N PHE A 176 -9.03 8.13 5.04
CA PHE A 176 -8.13 9.16 5.58
C PHE A 176 -7.82 8.88 7.07
N GLY A 177 -7.78 7.59 7.42
CA GLY A 177 -7.51 7.13 8.78
C GLY A 177 -8.50 7.72 9.78
N SER A 178 -8.00 8.37 10.81
CA SER A 178 -8.79 9.05 11.85
C SER A 178 -9.68 10.19 11.34
N ARG A 179 -9.50 10.61 10.08
CA ARG A 179 -10.39 11.61 9.46
C ARG A 179 -11.57 10.98 8.74
N GLY A 180 -11.71 9.67 8.82
CA GLY A 180 -12.85 8.90 8.35
C GLY A 180 -12.59 7.97 7.17
N ILE A 181 -13.51 7.03 7.03
CA ILE A 181 -13.63 6.12 5.88
C ILE A 181 -14.90 6.49 5.13
N PHE A 182 -14.80 6.62 3.82
CA PHE A 182 -15.87 7.12 2.97
C PHE A 182 -16.12 6.16 1.80
N CYS A 183 -17.38 6.04 1.40
CA CYS A 183 -17.80 5.32 0.21
C CYS A 183 -18.51 6.27 -0.73
N TYR A 184 -18.09 6.25 -1.97
CA TYR A 184 -18.68 7.06 -3.04
C TYR A 184 -19.18 6.19 -4.18
N THR A 185 -20.12 6.71 -4.98
CA THR A 185 -20.31 6.23 -6.34
C THR A 185 -19.07 6.56 -7.19
N LEU A 186 -18.90 5.93 -8.35
CA LEU A 186 -17.82 6.31 -9.27
C LEU A 186 -18.00 7.70 -9.89
N THR A 187 -19.20 8.29 -9.74
CA THR A 187 -19.53 9.68 -10.13
C THR A 187 -19.26 10.69 -9.02
N GLY A 188 -18.82 10.22 -7.85
CA GLY A 188 -18.40 11.05 -6.72
C GLY A 188 -19.53 11.43 -5.75
N ASP A 189 -20.67 10.74 -5.78
CA ASP A 189 -21.73 10.97 -4.79
C ASP A 189 -21.42 10.16 -3.53
N LEU A 190 -21.42 10.83 -2.37
CA LEU A 190 -21.20 10.17 -1.08
C LEU A 190 -22.36 9.24 -0.74
N LEU A 191 -22.06 7.97 -0.49
CA LEU A 191 -23.04 6.96 -0.10
C LEU A 191 -23.09 6.76 1.42
N TRP A 192 -21.93 6.65 2.05
CA TRP A 192 -21.81 6.55 3.50
C TRP A 192 -20.41 6.99 3.96
N GLN A 193 -20.31 7.29 5.25
CA GLN A 193 -19.06 7.55 5.95
C GLN A 193 -19.08 6.90 7.32
N VAL A 194 -17.88 6.52 7.82
CA VAL A 194 -17.68 5.94 9.15
C VAL A 194 -16.46 6.59 9.78
N ASP A 195 -16.60 6.95 11.05
CA ASP A 195 -15.53 7.37 11.92
C ASP A 195 -15.19 6.21 12.86
N LEU A 196 -13.94 5.78 12.88
CA LEU A 196 -13.43 4.71 13.73
C LEU A 196 -12.67 5.24 14.95
N GLY A 197 -12.63 6.56 15.13
CA GLY A 197 -11.91 7.27 16.18
C GLY A 197 -10.51 7.72 15.74
N ASP A 198 -9.78 8.30 16.68
CA ASP A 198 -8.43 8.80 16.46
C ASP A 198 -7.39 7.69 16.72
N MET A 199 -6.58 7.40 15.70
CA MET A 199 -5.50 6.41 15.75
C MET A 199 -4.24 7.07 16.30
N ARG A 200 -3.65 6.52 17.34
CA ARG A 200 -2.35 6.96 17.84
C ARG A 200 -1.24 6.08 17.25
N THR A 201 -0.45 6.65 16.36
CA THR A 201 0.63 5.91 15.74
C THR A 201 1.94 6.04 16.52
N ARG A 202 2.82 5.07 16.35
CA ARG A 202 4.12 5.06 17.00
C ARG A 202 4.90 6.34 16.70
N PHE A 203 5.28 7.05 17.76
CA PHE A 203 5.97 8.33 17.70
C PHE A 203 5.22 9.45 16.95
N GLY A 204 3.94 9.32 16.70
CA GLY A 204 3.18 10.25 15.90
C GLY A 204 3.63 10.30 14.44
N TRP A 205 4.01 9.14 13.86
CA TRP A 205 4.52 9.08 12.49
C TRP A 205 3.45 9.14 11.42
N GLY A 206 2.20 9.19 11.84
CA GLY A 206 1.04 9.30 10.95
C GLY A 206 0.57 7.95 10.41
N GLU A 207 -0.58 7.98 9.85
CA GLU A 207 -1.38 6.84 9.46
C GLU A 207 -1.15 6.43 8.00
N ALA A 208 -1.46 5.17 7.67
CA ALA A 208 -1.54 4.66 6.30
C ALA A 208 -2.55 3.51 6.23
N VAL A 209 -3.82 3.81 6.53
CA VAL A 209 -4.88 2.80 6.54
C VAL A 209 -5.44 2.62 5.15
N THR A 210 -5.18 1.46 4.55
CA THR A 210 -5.73 1.06 3.25
C THR A 210 -6.78 -0.04 3.47
N PRO A 211 -8.08 0.24 3.24
CA PRO A 211 -9.12 -0.77 3.34
C PRO A 211 -9.03 -1.77 2.19
N VAL A 212 -9.40 -3.03 2.44
CA VAL A 212 -9.40 -4.09 1.44
C VAL A 212 -10.79 -4.73 1.30
N LEU A 213 -11.15 -5.09 0.08
CA LEU A 213 -12.43 -5.74 -0.22
C LEU A 213 -12.32 -7.25 -0.09
N ALA A 214 -13.33 -7.87 0.54
CA ALA A 214 -13.49 -9.30 0.66
C ALA A 214 -14.98 -9.67 0.48
N GLY A 215 -15.40 -9.99 -0.72
CA GLY A 215 -16.81 -10.22 -1.05
C GLY A 215 -17.68 -8.98 -0.80
N ASP A 216 -18.63 -9.09 0.12
CA ASP A 216 -19.50 -7.98 0.54
C ASP A 216 -18.94 -7.16 1.73
N LEU A 217 -17.71 -7.45 2.14
CA LEU A 217 -17.07 -6.80 3.27
C LEU A 217 -15.96 -5.84 2.82
N LEU A 218 -15.84 -4.75 3.55
CA LEU A 218 -14.68 -3.86 3.55
C LEU A 218 -13.92 -4.06 4.86
N ILE A 219 -12.70 -4.58 4.79
CA ILE A 219 -11.89 -4.90 5.97
C ILE A 219 -10.86 -3.81 6.19
N VAL A 220 -10.74 -3.39 7.44
CA VAL A 220 -9.84 -2.33 7.89
C VAL A 220 -8.98 -2.85 9.04
N ASN A 221 -7.67 -2.80 8.87
CA ASN A 221 -6.72 -3.01 9.95
C ASN A 221 -6.47 -1.68 10.66
N TRP A 222 -6.68 -1.66 11.99
CA TRP A 222 -6.55 -0.48 12.82
C TRP A 222 -5.52 -0.72 13.93
N ASP A 223 -4.28 -1.00 13.51
CA ASP A 223 -3.17 -1.23 14.44
C ASP A 223 -2.58 0.11 14.90
N GLN A 224 -2.62 0.36 16.20
CA GLN A 224 -2.19 1.58 16.85
C GLN A 224 -1.50 1.27 18.18
N GLU A 225 -0.97 2.30 18.87
CA GLU A 225 -0.23 2.09 20.12
C GLU A 225 -1.12 1.59 21.27
N GLU A 226 -2.42 1.87 21.25
CA GLU A 226 -3.37 1.43 22.28
C GLU A 226 -4.76 1.15 21.68
N GLY A 227 -5.30 -0.05 21.94
CA GLY A 227 -6.64 -0.41 21.48
C GLY A 227 -6.71 -0.77 19.99
N SER A 228 -5.72 -1.50 19.50
CA SER A 228 -5.70 -2.05 18.14
C SER A 228 -6.87 -2.99 17.88
N PHE A 229 -7.40 -2.99 16.67
CA PHE A 229 -8.43 -3.90 16.21
C PHE A 229 -8.38 -4.12 14.70
N ILE A 230 -9.03 -5.17 14.25
CA ILE A 230 -9.42 -5.38 12.85
C ILE A 230 -10.94 -5.38 12.76
N ILE A 231 -11.50 -4.74 11.74
CA ILE A 231 -12.95 -4.58 11.59
C ILE A 231 -13.37 -4.89 10.16
N ALA A 232 -14.52 -5.54 10.02
CA ALA A 232 -15.21 -5.67 8.75
C ALA A 232 -16.48 -4.84 8.77
N LEU A 233 -16.63 -4.04 7.74
CA LEU A 233 -17.81 -3.24 7.46
C LEU A 233 -18.56 -3.87 6.29
N ASP A 234 -19.88 -3.84 6.33
CA ASP A 234 -20.70 -4.08 5.15
C ASP A 234 -20.37 -3.01 4.10
N LYS A 235 -19.90 -3.40 2.94
CA LYS A 235 -19.38 -2.47 1.93
C LYS A 235 -20.46 -1.54 1.36
N ARG A 236 -21.74 -1.90 1.47
CA ARG A 236 -22.86 -1.11 0.94
C ARG A 236 -23.33 -0.04 1.90
N THR A 237 -23.23 -0.31 3.19
CA THR A 237 -23.83 0.53 4.25
C THR A 237 -22.83 1.14 5.22
N GLY A 238 -21.58 0.66 5.27
CA GLY A 238 -20.58 1.07 6.25
C GLY A 238 -20.85 0.52 7.66
N LYS A 239 -21.87 -0.30 7.87
CA LYS A 239 -22.18 -0.87 9.18
C LYS A 239 -21.19 -1.96 9.55
N THR A 240 -20.80 -1.99 10.82
CA THR A 240 -19.94 -3.06 11.35
C THR A 240 -20.64 -4.42 11.26
N VAL A 241 -19.95 -5.38 10.64
CA VAL A 241 -20.35 -6.78 10.60
C VAL A 241 -19.69 -7.55 11.74
N TRP A 242 -18.38 -7.39 11.89
CA TRP A 242 -17.62 -7.89 13.02
C TRP A 242 -16.45 -6.95 13.35
N LYS A 243 -16.00 -6.98 14.59
CA LYS A 243 -14.80 -6.30 15.08
C LYS A 243 -14.07 -7.25 16.03
N VAL A 244 -12.75 -7.36 15.86
CA VAL A 244 -11.88 -8.17 16.71
C VAL A 244 -10.81 -7.26 17.31
N ASP A 245 -10.81 -7.16 18.63
CA ASP A 245 -9.80 -6.43 19.37
C ASP A 245 -8.46 -7.19 19.30
N ARG A 246 -7.37 -6.44 19.19
CA ARG A 246 -6.00 -6.95 19.06
C ARG A 246 -5.10 -6.28 20.11
N PRO A 247 -5.37 -6.51 21.41
CA PRO A 247 -4.77 -5.74 22.50
C PRO A 247 -3.23 -5.90 22.60
N GLU A 248 -2.69 -6.98 22.04
CA GLU A 248 -1.25 -7.24 21.99
C GLU A 248 -0.53 -6.57 20.80
N GLU A 249 -1.28 -6.07 19.81
CA GLU A 249 -0.72 -5.41 18.64
C GLU A 249 -0.54 -3.91 18.91
N VAL A 250 0.54 -3.39 18.36
CA VAL A 250 0.82 -1.95 18.30
C VAL A 250 0.92 -1.52 16.84
N THR A 251 1.22 -0.26 16.60
CA THR A 251 1.22 0.32 15.26
C THR A 251 1.89 -0.56 14.21
N SER A 252 1.16 -0.84 13.16
CA SER A 252 1.63 -1.37 11.87
C SER A 252 1.04 -0.55 10.73
N TRP A 253 1.67 -0.58 9.56
CA TRP A 253 1.22 0.20 8.39
C TRP A 253 0.99 -0.69 7.16
N ASN A 254 0.81 -1.98 7.36
CA ASN A 254 0.59 -2.89 6.25
C ASN A 254 -0.85 -2.83 5.74
N THR A 255 -1.01 -3.08 4.44
CA THR A 255 -2.31 -3.39 3.86
C THR A 255 -2.56 -4.89 4.00
N PRO A 256 -3.69 -5.32 4.56
CA PRO A 256 -4.02 -6.72 4.69
C PRO A 256 -4.10 -7.45 3.35
N LEU A 257 -3.77 -8.73 3.33
CA LEU A 257 -3.95 -9.61 2.17
C LEU A 257 -5.22 -10.44 2.34
N VAL A 258 -6.16 -10.32 1.42
CA VAL A 258 -7.32 -11.23 1.32
C VAL A 258 -6.95 -12.37 0.37
N THR A 259 -7.16 -13.60 0.81
CA THR A 259 -6.87 -14.79 0.00
C THR A 259 -7.84 -15.93 0.32
N THR A 260 -7.88 -16.95 -0.54
CA THR A 260 -8.74 -18.14 -0.38
C THR A 260 -7.87 -19.38 -0.26
N HIS A 261 -8.19 -20.25 0.68
CA HIS A 261 -7.60 -21.58 0.83
C HIS A 261 -8.72 -22.58 1.11
N ASP A 262 -8.77 -23.69 0.37
CA ASP A 262 -9.81 -24.73 0.46
C ASP A 262 -11.24 -24.16 0.48
N GLY A 263 -11.52 -23.18 -0.37
CA GLY A 263 -12.83 -22.54 -0.51
C GLY A 263 -13.20 -21.57 0.62
N LYS A 264 -12.34 -21.35 1.62
CA LYS A 264 -12.53 -20.39 2.70
C LYS A 264 -11.68 -19.14 2.48
N GLN A 265 -12.30 -17.97 2.60
CA GLN A 265 -11.57 -16.70 2.54
C GLN A 265 -10.96 -16.36 3.90
N MET A 266 -9.73 -15.89 3.87
CA MET A 266 -9.02 -15.35 5.03
C MET A 266 -8.42 -14.00 4.72
N VAL A 267 -8.28 -13.17 5.75
CA VAL A 267 -7.52 -11.92 5.71
C VAL A 267 -6.27 -12.08 6.58
N ILE A 268 -5.12 -11.74 6.00
CA ILE A 268 -3.81 -11.88 6.63
C ILE A 268 -3.25 -10.49 6.91
N VAL A 269 -2.89 -10.24 8.15
CA VAL A 269 -2.27 -8.99 8.63
C VAL A 269 -0.86 -9.26 9.10
N ASN A 270 0.07 -8.46 8.65
CA ASN A 270 1.47 -8.50 9.08
C ASN A 270 1.70 -7.52 10.24
N GLY A 271 1.32 -7.88 11.45
CA GLY A 271 1.40 -7.02 12.64
C GLY A 271 2.81 -6.90 13.21
N THR A 272 2.98 -5.98 14.13
CA THR A 272 4.21 -5.85 14.92
C THR A 272 4.31 -7.03 15.88
N GLY A 273 5.41 -7.79 15.78
CA GLY A 273 5.64 -9.01 16.58
C GLY A 273 5.07 -10.27 15.95
N SER A 274 3.93 -10.25 15.28
CA SER A 274 3.32 -11.43 14.69
C SER A 274 2.51 -11.14 13.42
N ALA A 275 2.52 -12.11 12.49
CA ALA A 275 1.55 -12.16 11.40
C ALA A 275 0.36 -13.02 11.84
N LYS A 276 -0.87 -12.61 11.48
CA LYS A 276 -2.11 -13.30 11.86
C LYS A 276 -3.07 -13.42 10.69
N ALA A 277 -3.79 -14.52 10.63
CA ALA A 277 -4.89 -14.71 9.69
C ALA A 277 -6.22 -14.79 10.43
N TYR A 278 -7.24 -14.21 9.82
CA TYR A 278 -8.62 -14.22 10.33
C TYR A 278 -9.57 -14.72 9.26
N ASP A 279 -10.59 -15.44 9.66
CA ASP A 279 -11.71 -15.81 8.79
C ASP A 279 -12.45 -14.53 8.35
N VAL A 280 -12.63 -14.37 7.05
CA VAL A 280 -13.26 -13.15 6.49
C VAL A 280 -14.71 -12.99 6.97
N GLN A 281 -15.46 -14.08 7.15
CA GLN A 281 -16.89 -14.01 7.47
C GLN A 281 -17.15 -13.76 8.95
N THR A 282 -16.30 -14.30 9.83
CA THR A 282 -16.53 -14.29 11.28
C THR A 282 -15.57 -13.38 12.05
N GLY A 283 -14.41 -13.07 11.48
CA GLY A 283 -13.32 -12.39 12.18
C GLY A 283 -12.55 -13.33 13.13
N GLU A 284 -12.88 -14.63 13.21
CA GLU A 284 -12.17 -15.57 14.07
C GLU A 284 -10.71 -15.72 13.61
N GLN A 285 -9.78 -15.68 14.58
CA GLN A 285 -8.37 -15.87 14.28
C GLN A 285 -8.10 -17.33 13.92
N ILE A 286 -7.59 -17.57 12.71
CA ILE A 286 -7.26 -18.91 12.20
C ILE A 286 -5.88 -19.35 12.70
N TRP A 287 -4.87 -18.49 12.50
CA TRP A 287 -3.50 -18.75 12.96
C TRP A 287 -2.77 -17.46 13.34
N ALA A 288 -1.71 -17.60 14.12
CA ALA A 288 -0.71 -16.60 14.40
C ALA A 288 0.70 -17.17 14.20
N CYS A 289 1.63 -16.32 13.73
CA CYS A 289 3.05 -16.66 13.58
C CYS A 289 3.90 -15.49 14.04
N GLY A 290 4.59 -15.65 15.16
CA GLY A 290 5.48 -14.65 15.74
C GLY A 290 6.79 -14.49 14.96
N GLY A 291 7.60 -13.53 15.40
CA GLY A 291 8.94 -13.25 14.87
C GLY A 291 9.02 -12.01 14.00
N GLN A 292 7.91 -11.34 13.71
CA GLN A 292 7.93 -10.06 13.01
C GLN A 292 8.61 -8.98 13.86
N THR A 293 9.27 -8.04 13.18
CA THR A 293 9.94 -6.93 13.86
C THR A 293 8.95 -5.82 14.19
N THR A 294 9.36 -4.85 15.01
CA THR A 294 8.56 -3.65 15.26
C THR A 294 8.37 -2.84 13.98
N ASN A 295 7.27 -2.08 13.90
CA ASN A 295 6.91 -1.25 12.75
C ASN A 295 6.78 -2.07 11.45
N ALA A 296 5.93 -3.09 11.47
CA ALA A 296 5.66 -3.89 10.27
C ALA A 296 4.92 -3.03 9.23
N ILE A 297 5.54 -2.83 8.06
CA ILE A 297 4.99 -2.05 6.94
C ILE A 297 4.73 -2.94 5.72
N PRO A 298 5.67 -3.83 5.31
CA PRO A 298 5.46 -4.66 4.13
C PRO A 298 4.20 -5.50 4.27
N SER A 299 3.34 -5.45 3.24
CA SER A 299 2.12 -6.27 3.21
C SER A 299 2.45 -7.72 2.93
N PRO A 300 1.67 -8.65 3.46
CA PRO A 300 1.78 -10.05 3.11
C PRO A 300 1.63 -10.27 1.60
N ILE A 301 2.32 -11.28 1.08
CA ILE A 301 2.15 -11.71 -0.31
C ILE A 301 1.91 -13.21 -0.35
N ARG A 302 1.03 -13.66 -1.26
CA ARG A 302 0.75 -15.07 -1.45
C ARG A 302 1.72 -15.68 -2.47
N PHE A 303 2.18 -16.89 -2.19
CA PHE A 303 2.84 -17.77 -3.12
C PHE A 303 2.25 -19.18 -3.00
N GLU A 304 1.54 -19.65 -4.03
CA GLU A 304 0.83 -20.93 -4.02
C GLU A 304 -0.11 -21.07 -2.78
N ASP A 305 0.14 -22.01 -1.92
CA ASP A 305 -0.59 -22.27 -0.65
C ASP A 305 0.08 -21.64 0.59
N THR A 306 0.89 -20.62 0.39
CA THR A 306 1.73 -20.02 1.43
C THR A 306 1.55 -18.50 1.49
N ALA A 307 1.43 -17.94 2.69
CA ALA A 307 1.55 -16.52 2.96
C ALA A 307 3.00 -16.21 3.34
N ILE A 308 3.59 -15.20 2.70
CA ILE A 308 4.93 -14.71 3.02
C ILE A 308 4.79 -13.33 3.67
N CYS A 309 5.26 -13.21 4.91
CA CYS A 309 5.22 -11.99 5.70
C CYS A 309 6.64 -11.53 5.98
N MET A 310 6.91 -10.23 5.78
CA MET A 310 8.23 -9.65 5.95
C MET A 310 8.20 -8.38 6.81
N SER A 311 9.27 -8.15 7.56
CA SER A 311 9.49 -6.89 8.29
C SER A 311 11.00 -6.63 8.45
N GLY A 312 11.39 -5.34 8.52
CA GLY A 312 12.83 -4.99 8.46
C GLY A 312 13.24 -3.74 9.25
N TYR A 313 12.46 -3.31 10.23
CA TYR A 313 12.85 -2.18 11.07
C TYR A 313 13.72 -2.66 12.24
N ARG A 314 14.97 -2.19 12.31
CA ARG A 314 16.00 -2.49 13.34
C ARG A 314 16.37 -3.96 13.51
N ALA A 315 15.66 -4.85 12.83
CA ALA A 315 15.91 -6.27 12.74
C ALA A 315 15.41 -6.75 11.38
N ALA A 316 15.43 -8.04 11.10
CA ALA A 316 14.97 -8.61 9.85
C ALA A 316 14.17 -9.87 10.11
N CYS A 317 13.04 -10.01 9.46
CA CYS A 317 12.23 -11.23 9.45
C CYS A 317 11.52 -11.40 8.11
N ALA A 318 11.61 -12.60 7.58
CA ALA A 318 10.71 -13.10 6.55
C ALA A 318 10.28 -14.50 6.94
N VAL A 319 8.99 -14.78 6.88
CA VAL A 319 8.42 -16.08 7.26
C VAL A 319 7.41 -16.53 6.22
N ALA A 320 7.46 -17.81 5.86
CA ALA A 320 6.52 -18.46 4.95
C ALA A 320 5.59 -19.40 5.71
N VAL A 321 4.33 -19.01 5.81
CA VAL A 321 3.29 -19.69 6.59
C VAL A 321 2.33 -20.42 5.65
N PRO A 322 2.16 -21.75 5.75
CA PRO A 322 1.13 -22.44 4.98
C PRO A 322 -0.27 -21.88 5.29
N LEU A 323 -1.06 -21.61 4.27
CA LEU A 323 -2.41 -21.05 4.42
C LEU A 323 -3.33 -21.95 5.25
N GLY A 324 -3.15 -23.28 5.17
CA GLY A 324 -3.90 -24.26 5.97
C GLY A 324 -3.43 -24.41 7.42
N SER A 325 -2.60 -23.49 7.96
CA SER A 325 -2.18 -23.50 9.36
C SER A 325 -3.32 -23.15 10.31
N HIS A 326 -3.22 -23.61 11.58
CA HIS A 326 -4.18 -23.31 12.64
C HIS A 326 -3.49 -23.05 13.98
N GLY A 327 -4.06 -22.13 14.77
CA GLY A 327 -3.55 -21.75 16.09
C GLY A 327 -2.21 -21.04 16.05
N ASP A 328 -1.51 -20.99 17.16
CA ASP A 328 -0.17 -20.40 17.21
C ASP A 328 0.88 -21.38 16.66
N ILE A 329 1.55 -20.98 15.59
CA ILE A 329 2.58 -21.77 14.90
C ILE A 329 3.99 -21.20 15.07
N THR A 330 4.16 -20.24 15.97
CA THR A 330 5.46 -19.60 16.25
C THR A 330 6.51 -20.65 16.61
N GLY A 331 7.64 -20.65 15.89
CA GLY A 331 8.74 -21.59 16.12
C GLY A 331 8.45 -23.05 15.84
N LYS A 332 7.26 -23.39 15.29
CA LYS A 332 6.93 -24.77 14.92
C LYS A 332 7.50 -25.17 13.57
N SER A 333 7.71 -26.45 13.38
CA SER A 333 8.16 -27.04 12.09
C SER A 333 7.16 -26.89 10.94
N LEU A 334 5.98 -26.36 11.21
CA LEU A 334 4.95 -26.04 10.21
C LEU A 334 5.33 -24.86 9.33
N VAL A 335 6.15 -23.91 9.80
CA VAL A 335 6.69 -22.81 9.01
C VAL A 335 7.59 -23.40 7.92
N ARG A 336 7.31 -23.09 6.64
CA ARG A 336 8.07 -23.68 5.52
C ARG A 336 9.52 -23.25 5.50
N TRP A 337 9.74 -21.95 5.73
CA TRP A 337 11.08 -21.36 5.85
C TRP A 337 11.01 -20.03 6.60
N GLN A 338 12.14 -19.62 7.13
CA GLN A 338 12.36 -18.32 7.76
C GLN A 338 13.71 -17.76 7.35
N VAL A 339 13.76 -16.43 7.10
CA VAL A 339 14.97 -15.66 6.80
C VAL A 339 15.04 -14.47 7.74
N ALA A 340 16.21 -14.25 8.31
CA ALA A 340 16.46 -13.20 9.33
C ALA A 340 17.51 -12.18 8.88
N GLN A 341 17.62 -11.93 7.57
CA GLN A 341 18.60 -10.97 7.02
C GLN A 341 18.04 -10.21 5.81
N GLY A 342 18.42 -8.93 5.71
CA GLY A 342 18.24 -8.13 4.51
C GLY A 342 16.80 -7.88 4.07
N THR A 343 15.83 -8.03 4.97
CA THR A 343 14.40 -7.87 4.67
C THR A 343 13.99 -6.40 4.53
N PRO A 344 12.88 -6.12 3.80
CA PRO A 344 12.45 -4.74 3.54
C PRO A 344 11.84 -4.09 4.77
N TYR A 345 11.98 -2.77 4.87
CA TYR A 345 11.31 -1.98 5.89
C TYR A 345 9.98 -1.38 5.39
N VAL A 346 9.99 -0.59 4.32
CA VAL A 346 8.76 0.01 3.76
C VAL A 346 8.27 -0.73 2.51
N PRO A 347 9.09 -1.00 1.48
CA PRO A 347 8.60 -1.66 0.29
C PRO A 347 8.10 -3.08 0.57
N SER A 348 6.97 -3.45 0.01
CA SER A 348 6.52 -4.85 0.02
C SER A 348 7.29 -5.68 -1.00
N PRO A 349 7.51 -6.98 -0.75
CA PRO A 349 8.18 -7.87 -1.69
C PRO A 349 7.34 -8.11 -2.95
N ILE A 350 7.98 -8.63 -4.00
CA ILE A 350 7.29 -9.03 -5.23
C ILE A 350 7.78 -10.40 -5.69
N ILE A 351 6.88 -11.19 -6.28
CA ILE A 351 7.19 -12.54 -6.77
C ILE A 351 7.06 -12.59 -8.28
N SER A 352 8.08 -13.11 -8.94
CA SER A 352 8.02 -13.52 -10.33
C SER A 352 8.32 -15.01 -10.44
N ARG A 353 7.34 -15.80 -10.90
CA ARG A 353 7.41 -17.27 -10.91
C ARG A 353 7.65 -17.81 -9.49
N ASN A 354 8.83 -18.35 -9.20
CA ASN A 354 9.26 -18.77 -7.85
C ASN A 354 10.33 -17.87 -7.24
N ARG A 355 10.62 -16.71 -7.84
CA ARG A 355 11.63 -15.78 -7.37
C ARG A 355 10.98 -14.67 -6.56
N LEU A 356 11.28 -14.62 -5.27
CA LEU A 356 10.81 -13.58 -4.36
C LEU A 356 11.89 -12.50 -4.25
N PHE A 357 11.57 -11.31 -4.76
CA PHE A 357 12.46 -10.15 -4.73
C PHE A 357 12.06 -9.21 -3.60
N PHE A 358 13.05 -8.70 -2.88
CA PHE A 358 12.86 -7.72 -1.81
C PHE A 358 14.12 -6.88 -1.60
N THR A 359 13.95 -5.68 -1.05
CA THR A 359 15.05 -4.76 -0.77
C THR A 359 15.55 -4.90 0.66
N ALA A 360 16.80 -4.56 0.91
CA ALA A 360 17.33 -4.43 2.27
C ALA A 360 16.90 -3.08 2.87
N GLY A 361 15.95 -3.10 3.80
CA GLY A 361 15.38 -1.88 4.35
C GLY A 361 14.72 -1.03 3.24
N ASN A 362 15.05 0.27 3.23
CA ASN A 362 14.59 1.23 2.22
C ASN A 362 15.68 1.57 1.19
N THR A 363 16.63 0.69 0.98
CA THR A 363 17.77 0.92 0.10
C THR A 363 17.56 0.35 -1.30
N ASP A 364 18.43 0.71 -2.21
CA ASP A 364 18.53 0.16 -3.57
C ASP A 364 19.19 -1.23 -3.64
N VAL A 365 19.38 -1.89 -2.49
CA VAL A 365 20.01 -3.21 -2.43
C VAL A 365 18.96 -4.30 -2.49
N LEU A 366 18.93 -5.02 -3.58
CA LEU A 366 17.96 -6.08 -3.90
C LEU A 366 18.53 -7.46 -3.56
N SER A 367 17.70 -8.30 -2.96
CA SER A 367 17.94 -9.72 -2.73
C SER A 367 16.84 -10.54 -3.41
N CYS A 368 17.16 -11.78 -3.73
CA CYS A 368 16.22 -12.72 -4.30
C CYS A 368 16.38 -14.09 -3.65
N ILE A 369 15.26 -14.67 -3.24
CA ILE A 369 15.22 -16.05 -2.73
C ILE A 369 14.19 -16.87 -3.53
N ASP A 370 14.33 -18.17 -3.50
CA ASP A 370 13.31 -19.07 -3.98
C ASP A 370 12.11 -19.03 -3.01
N ALA A 371 10.94 -18.64 -3.51
CA ALA A 371 9.74 -18.40 -2.69
C ALA A 371 9.20 -19.68 -2.02
N ARG A 372 9.49 -20.86 -2.60
CA ARG A 372 9.04 -22.15 -2.07
C ARG A 372 9.92 -22.65 -0.93
N THR A 373 11.23 -22.44 -1.03
CA THR A 373 12.23 -23.05 -0.14
C THR A 373 12.94 -22.06 0.77
N GLY A 374 12.82 -20.74 0.54
CA GLY A 374 13.59 -19.71 1.22
C GLY A 374 15.08 -19.69 0.87
N LYS A 375 15.53 -20.54 -0.08
CA LYS A 375 16.95 -20.61 -0.49
C LYS A 375 17.33 -19.33 -1.23
N THR A 376 18.44 -18.75 -0.84
CA THR A 376 19.01 -17.57 -1.52
C THR A 376 19.41 -17.93 -2.96
N LEU A 377 18.92 -17.15 -3.92
CA LEU A 377 19.31 -17.19 -5.31
C LEU A 377 20.41 -16.19 -5.60
N PHE A 378 20.28 -14.97 -5.05
CA PHE A 378 21.36 -14.00 -4.96
C PHE A 378 21.10 -13.02 -3.81
N GLU A 379 22.14 -12.42 -3.30
CA GLU A 379 22.09 -11.38 -2.25
C GLU A 379 22.75 -10.09 -2.71
N ARG A 380 22.18 -8.97 -2.24
CA ARG A 380 22.80 -7.65 -2.22
C ARG A 380 23.21 -7.12 -3.60
N LYS A 381 22.37 -7.35 -4.62
CA LYS A 381 22.56 -6.70 -5.93
C LYS A 381 22.02 -5.27 -5.86
N ARG A 382 22.85 -4.30 -6.21
CA ARG A 382 22.44 -2.90 -6.22
C ARG A 382 21.63 -2.57 -7.48
N VAL A 383 20.47 -1.94 -7.28
CA VAL A 383 19.67 -1.35 -8.36
C VAL A 383 20.14 0.09 -8.57
N THR A 384 21.22 0.24 -9.35
CA THR A 384 21.87 1.54 -9.55
C THR A 384 20.94 2.55 -10.20
N GLY A 385 20.90 3.75 -9.65
CA GLY A 385 20.13 4.89 -10.18
C GLY A 385 18.79 5.13 -9.49
N VAL A 386 18.28 4.20 -8.67
CA VAL A 386 16.96 4.38 -8.04
C VAL A 386 17.02 5.12 -6.69
N GLY A 387 18.15 5.09 -6.01
CA GLY A 387 18.30 5.72 -4.69
C GLY A 387 17.49 5.05 -3.58
N SER A 388 16.80 5.84 -2.77
CA SER A 388 15.97 5.33 -1.67
C SER A 388 14.63 4.80 -2.18
N LEU A 389 14.23 3.60 -1.74
CA LEU A 389 13.01 2.93 -2.13
C LEU A 389 11.98 2.94 -0.98
N TYR A 390 10.81 3.48 -1.26
CA TYR A 390 9.61 3.41 -0.42
C TYR A 390 8.45 2.76 -1.18
N ALA A 391 8.35 3.02 -2.48
CA ALA A 391 7.38 2.34 -3.33
C ALA A 391 7.69 0.86 -3.46
N SER A 392 6.65 0.04 -3.41
CA SER A 392 6.75 -1.39 -3.70
C SER A 392 6.97 -1.60 -5.19
N PRO A 393 7.80 -2.57 -5.59
CA PRO A 393 8.06 -2.85 -6.99
C PRO A 393 6.82 -3.40 -7.71
N MET A 394 6.81 -3.26 -9.04
CA MET A 394 5.80 -3.80 -9.93
C MET A 394 6.42 -4.68 -11.01
N ILE A 395 5.62 -5.63 -11.51
CA ILE A 395 5.97 -6.45 -12.67
C ILE A 395 4.97 -6.20 -13.79
N ALA A 396 5.47 -5.94 -14.99
CA ALA A 396 4.68 -5.88 -16.21
C ALA A 396 5.52 -6.33 -17.40
N ASN A 397 4.92 -7.12 -18.29
CA ASN A 397 5.51 -7.57 -19.55
C ASN A 397 6.99 -8.07 -19.42
N GLY A 398 7.25 -8.92 -18.42
CA GLY A 398 8.58 -9.49 -18.19
C GLY A 398 9.64 -8.52 -17.67
N HIS A 399 9.21 -7.40 -17.07
CA HIS A 399 10.09 -6.39 -16.49
C HIS A 399 9.67 -6.06 -15.06
N LEU A 400 10.66 -5.75 -14.22
CA LEU A 400 10.48 -5.22 -12.87
C LEU A 400 10.70 -3.70 -12.88
N TYR A 401 9.80 -2.98 -12.24
CA TYR A 401 9.85 -1.53 -12.13
C TYR A 401 10.08 -1.14 -10.66
N PHE A 402 11.15 -0.40 -10.41
CA PHE A 402 11.52 0.13 -9.10
C PHE A 402 11.46 1.66 -9.12
N ALA A 403 10.48 2.24 -8.44
CA ALA A 403 10.33 3.69 -8.34
C ALA A 403 11.01 4.22 -7.06
N GLY A 404 12.01 5.05 -7.22
CA GLY A 404 12.71 5.75 -6.15
C GLY A 404 11.96 7.00 -5.69
N ARG A 405 12.28 7.48 -4.51
CA ARG A 405 11.66 8.67 -3.91
C ARG A 405 11.97 9.97 -4.64
N GLU A 406 13.07 10.01 -5.37
CA GLU A 406 13.55 11.21 -6.08
C GLU A 406 13.03 11.27 -7.53
N GLY A 407 11.95 10.55 -7.86
CA GLY A 407 11.33 10.56 -9.19
C GLY A 407 12.02 9.67 -10.23
N THR A 408 13.07 8.95 -9.86
CA THR A 408 13.75 8.02 -10.77
C THR A 408 13.12 6.63 -10.70
N THR A 409 12.82 6.06 -11.86
CA THR A 409 12.36 4.66 -11.98
C THR A 409 13.38 3.83 -12.76
N VAL A 410 13.83 2.72 -12.17
CA VAL A 410 14.70 1.76 -12.85
C VAL A 410 13.86 0.58 -13.34
N VAL A 411 14.03 0.23 -14.60
CA VAL A 411 13.39 -0.91 -15.25
C VAL A 411 14.41 -2.02 -15.45
N LEU A 412 14.16 -3.18 -14.85
CA LEU A 412 15.00 -4.36 -14.97
C LEU A 412 14.28 -5.42 -15.81
N LYS A 413 15.02 -6.18 -16.62
CA LYS A 413 14.49 -7.37 -17.26
C LYS A 413 14.32 -8.48 -16.22
N ASP A 414 13.17 -9.16 -16.27
CA ASP A 414 12.87 -10.28 -15.38
C ASP A 414 13.59 -11.57 -15.85
N ASN A 415 14.91 -11.56 -15.75
CA ASN A 415 15.81 -12.69 -16.05
C ASN A 415 16.77 -12.93 -14.89
N GLU A 416 17.69 -13.87 -14.99
CA GLU A 416 18.65 -14.21 -13.94
C GLU A 416 19.66 -13.08 -13.68
N SER A 417 20.07 -12.36 -14.73
CA SER A 417 21.03 -11.27 -14.65
C SER A 417 20.41 -9.97 -14.10
N LEU A 418 19.08 -9.81 -14.22
CA LEU A 418 18.35 -8.56 -13.91
C LEU A 418 18.99 -7.36 -14.65
N ASP A 419 19.10 -7.51 -15.98
CA ASP A 419 19.70 -6.47 -16.80
C ASP A 419 18.93 -5.17 -16.70
N VAL A 420 19.64 -4.06 -16.51
CA VAL A 420 19.05 -2.73 -16.54
C VAL A 420 18.62 -2.41 -17.97
N VAL A 421 17.33 -2.21 -18.18
CA VAL A 421 16.74 -1.85 -19.47
C VAL A 421 16.68 -0.34 -19.64
N ALA A 422 16.29 0.35 -18.55
CA ALA A 422 16.17 1.81 -18.55
C ALA A 422 16.31 2.38 -17.14
N VAL A 423 16.74 3.63 -17.08
CA VAL A 423 16.69 4.50 -15.90
C VAL A 423 15.94 5.76 -16.34
N ASN A 424 14.75 5.94 -15.82
CA ASN A 424 13.82 6.98 -16.19
C ASN A 424 13.72 8.01 -15.08
N ALA A 425 14.00 9.26 -15.34
CA ALA A 425 13.86 10.36 -14.40
C ALA A 425 12.68 11.26 -14.81
N LEU A 426 11.93 11.70 -13.81
CA LEU A 426 10.89 12.71 -13.94
C LEU A 426 11.33 13.90 -13.08
N ASP A 427 11.36 15.09 -13.69
CA ASP A 427 11.79 16.35 -13.07
C ASP A 427 10.72 16.87 -12.08
#